data_e91e6bb551761fea3d2e6952dd07b5dc
#
_entry.id   e91e6bb551761fea3d2e6952dd07b5dc
#
_cell.length_a   1.000
_cell.length_b   1.000
_cell.length_c   1.000
_cell.angle_alpha   90.00
_cell.angle_beta   90.00
_cell.angle_gamma   90.00
#
_symmetry.space_group_name_H-M   'P 1'
#
loop_
_entity.id
_entity.type
_entity.pdbx_description
1 polymer ?
#
loop_
_entity_poly.entity_id
_entity_poly.type
_entity_poly.pdbx_seq_one_letter_code
_entity_poly.pdbx_strand_id
1 'polypeptide(L)'
;MLQRIVGLRQALQGFATAQGTQSQAHIKPLHRHIAMRLVCEGGFLPEEVTPSPPLCARKRGGGWHLEYSPEAETDTELTVFGGMKTKRIDVVVVKPSIGPVLAVSVKGTCGAYRNLTNRMEEAVGDSTNVHIMYPGLVYGFLHVLRANHEEDGFDRSRDAGVLADGALSPLIGRYAEALREMTGR
;
A
#
# COMPACT_ATOMS: atom_id res chain seq x y z
N MET A 1 -12.10 3.79 -23.16
CA MET A 1 -11.06 4.62 -22.50
C MET A 1 -10.87 4.32 -21.01
N LEU A 2 -11.88 3.83 -20.31
CA LEU A 2 -11.82 3.50 -18.87
C LEU A 2 -11.05 2.20 -18.51
N GLN A 3 -10.63 1.39 -19.46
CA GLN A 3 -9.94 0.10 -19.21
C GLN A 3 -8.43 0.21 -18.91
N ARG A 4 -7.86 1.42 -18.88
CA ARG A 4 -6.41 1.64 -18.74
C ARG A 4 -6.00 2.09 -17.34
N ILE A 5 -6.95 2.40 -16.47
CA ILE A 5 -6.69 2.75 -15.07
C ILE A 5 -6.96 1.53 -14.21
N VAL A 6 -5.95 1.08 -13.46
CA VAL A 6 -6.09 -0.07 -12.55
C VAL A 6 -7.08 0.28 -11.44
N GLY A 7 -8.29 -0.26 -11.53
CA GLY A 7 -9.29 -0.15 -10.48
C GLY A 7 -8.93 -0.99 -9.25
N LEU A 8 -9.47 -0.65 -8.07
CA LEU A 8 -9.22 -1.39 -6.83
C LEU A 8 -9.54 -2.89 -6.97
N ARG A 9 -10.68 -3.21 -7.60
CA ARG A 9 -11.08 -4.61 -7.84
C ARG A 9 -10.04 -5.38 -8.64
N GLN A 10 -9.51 -4.76 -9.70
CA GLN A 10 -8.49 -5.37 -10.56
C GLN A 10 -7.17 -5.55 -9.82
N ALA A 11 -6.76 -4.55 -9.01
CA ALA A 11 -5.57 -4.62 -8.18
C ALA A 11 -5.68 -5.73 -7.13
N LEU A 12 -6.84 -5.88 -6.47
CA LEU A 12 -7.10 -6.93 -5.50
C LEU A 12 -7.23 -8.31 -6.15
N GLN A 13 -7.78 -8.41 -7.37
CA GLN A 13 -7.91 -9.68 -8.08
C GLN A 13 -6.53 -10.30 -8.36
N GLY A 14 -5.56 -9.49 -8.80
CA GLY A 14 -4.18 -9.94 -8.99
C GLY A 14 -3.57 -10.51 -7.70
N PHE A 15 -3.85 -9.89 -6.57
CA PHE A 15 -3.42 -10.40 -5.27
C PHE A 15 -4.17 -11.68 -4.85
N ALA A 16 -5.49 -11.72 -5.02
CA ALA A 16 -6.33 -12.86 -4.62
C ALA A 16 -5.98 -14.16 -5.38
N THR A 17 -5.56 -14.03 -6.65
CA THR A 17 -5.20 -15.18 -7.51
C THR A 17 -3.72 -15.57 -7.44
N ALA A 18 -2.89 -14.82 -6.70
CA ALA A 18 -1.47 -15.10 -6.57
C ALA A 18 -1.22 -16.44 -5.89
N GLN A 19 -0.31 -17.25 -6.45
CA GLN A 19 0.05 -18.55 -5.88
C GLN A 19 1.11 -18.47 -4.78
N GLY A 20 1.67 -17.29 -4.52
CA GLY A 20 2.68 -17.07 -3.49
C GLY A 20 3.10 -15.61 -3.39
N THR A 21 3.76 -15.28 -2.28
CA THR A 21 4.17 -13.90 -1.93
C THR A 21 5.66 -13.62 -2.15
N GLN A 22 6.41 -14.54 -2.75
CA GLN A 22 7.84 -14.35 -2.98
C GLN A 22 8.17 -13.26 -4.02
N SER A 23 7.22 -12.97 -4.92
CA SER A 23 7.33 -11.90 -5.90
C SER A 23 6.44 -10.73 -5.51
N GLN A 24 6.90 -9.49 -5.65
CA GLN A 24 6.08 -8.30 -5.47
C GLN A 24 5.09 -8.06 -6.62
N ALA A 25 5.15 -8.84 -7.69
CA ALA A 25 4.33 -8.66 -8.89
C ALA A 25 2.81 -8.63 -8.60
N HIS A 26 2.36 -9.40 -7.60
CA HIS A 26 0.96 -9.49 -7.19
C HIS A 26 0.47 -8.27 -6.38
N ILE A 27 1.38 -7.48 -5.78
CA ILE A 27 1.03 -6.30 -4.98
C ILE A 27 1.25 -4.98 -5.73
N LYS A 28 2.08 -4.95 -6.76
CA LYS A 28 2.35 -3.76 -7.57
C LYS A 28 1.11 -3.10 -8.19
N PRO A 29 0.06 -3.83 -8.61
CA PRO A 29 -1.19 -3.19 -9.04
C PRO A 29 -1.84 -2.32 -7.95
N LEU A 30 -1.65 -2.65 -6.65
CA LEU A 30 -2.11 -1.81 -5.54
C LEU A 30 -1.26 -0.55 -5.39
N HIS A 31 0.06 -0.63 -5.58
CA HIS A 31 0.93 0.57 -5.57
C HIS A 31 0.46 1.56 -6.64
N ARG A 32 0.21 1.09 -7.87
CA ARG A 32 -0.31 1.91 -8.97
C ARG A 32 -1.69 2.48 -8.67
N HIS A 33 -2.58 1.66 -8.09
CA HIS A 33 -3.91 2.13 -7.69
C HIS A 33 -3.83 3.24 -6.65
N ILE A 34 -3.00 3.09 -5.61
CA ILE A 34 -2.80 4.11 -4.58
C ILE A 34 -2.23 5.39 -5.18
N ALA A 35 -1.18 5.28 -6.00
CA ALA A 35 -0.57 6.43 -6.68
C ALA A 35 -1.60 7.20 -7.53
N MET A 36 -2.46 6.49 -8.26
CA MET A 36 -3.55 7.07 -9.03
C MET A 36 -4.55 7.83 -8.15
N ARG A 37 -4.95 7.24 -7.01
CA ARG A 37 -5.91 7.86 -6.07
C ARG A 37 -5.33 9.11 -5.42
N LEU A 38 -4.04 9.10 -5.08
CA LEU A 38 -3.36 10.27 -4.52
C LEU A 38 -3.38 11.45 -5.49
N VAL A 39 -3.25 11.20 -6.79
CA VAL A 39 -3.37 12.26 -7.80
C VAL A 39 -4.83 12.68 -8.01
N CYS A 40 -5.74 11.73 -8.25
CA CYS A 40 -7.12 12.02 -8.62
C CYS A 40 -7.97 12.58 -7.47
N GLU A 41 -7.67 12.20 -6.23
CA GLU A 41 -8.48 12.52 -5.04
C GLU A 41 -7.69 13.26 -3.96
N GLY A 42 -6.39 12.95 -3.83
CA GLY A 42 -5.50 13.60 -2.87
C GLY A 42 -5.02 14.99 -3.30
N GLY A 43 -5.22 15.36 -4.58
CA GLY A 43 -4.82 16.66 -5.11
C GLY A 43 -3.31 16.82 -5.30
N PHE A 44 -2.56 15.72 -5.32
CA PHE A 44 -1.12 15.75 -5.62
C PHE A 44 -0.90 15.79 -7.14
N LEU A 45 0.19 16.41 -7.58
CA LEU A 45 0.57 16.38 -8.98
C LEU A 45 1.19 15.01 -9.34
N PRO A 46 1.01 14.50 -10.59
CA PRO A 46 1.56 13.20 -10.99
C PRO A 46 3.07 13.08 -10.77
N GLU A 47 3.82 14.15 -11.03
CA GLU A 47 5.26 14.23 -10.85
C GLU A 47 5.73 14.24 -9.38
N GLU A 48 4.83 14.46 -8.45
CA GLU A 48 5.12 14.40 -7.00
C GLU A 48 4.97 12.98 -6.44
N VAL A 49 4.36 12.06 -7.19
CA VAL A 49 4.03 10.71 -6.72
C VAL A 49 4.94 9.66 -7.37
N THR A 50 5.50 8.78 -6.56
CA THR A 50 6.30 7.62 -7.00
C THR A 50 5.66 6.34 -6.42
N PRO A 51 5.37 5.30 -7.24
CA PRO A 51 5.55 5.24 -8.69
C PRO A 51 4.65 6.23 -9.41
N SER A 52 5.12 6.78 -10.53
CA SER A 52 4.33 7.75 -11.28
C SER A 52 3.13 7.08 -11.92
N PRO A 53 1.90 7.61 -11.73
CA PRO A 53 0.72 7.10 -12.44
C PRO A 53 0.74 7.51 -13.92
N PRO A 54 -0.05 6.85 -14.79
CA PRO A 54 -0.13 7.16 -16.22
C PRO A 54 -0.93 8.46 -16.47
N LEU A 55 -0.53 9.52 -15.81
CA LEU A 55 -1.16 10.84 -15.87
C LEU A 55 -0.11 11.92 -16.02
N CYS A 56 -0.46 12.99 -16.71
CA CYS A 56 0.29 14.25 -16.66
C CYS A 56 -0.64 15.41 -16.28
N ALA A 57 -0.11 16.39 -15.57
CA ALA A 57 -0.83 17.61 -15.21
C ALA A 57 -0.46 18.73 -16.19
N ARG A 58 -1.48 19.38 -16.76
CA ARG A 58 -1.30 20.54 -17.64
C ARG A 58 -2.09 21.74 -17.14
N LYS A 59 -1.45 22.89 -17.16
CA LYS A 59 -2.11 24.16 -16.80
C LYS A 59 -2.85 24.70 -17.99
N ARG A 60 -4.18 24.87 -17.89
CA ARG A 60 -5.04 25.45 -18.92
C ARG A 60 -6.07 26.37 -18.28
N GLY A 61 -6.28 27.57 -18.85
CA GLY A 61 -7.34 28.47 -18.37
C GLY A 61 -7.30 28.84 -16.90
N GLY A 62 -6.11 28.86 -16.29
CA GLY A 62 -5.96 29.17 -14.86
C GLY A 62 -6.12 27.97 -13.90
N GLY A 63 -6.49 26.78 -14.40
CA GLY A 63 -6.63 25.54 -13.62
C GLY A 63 -5.66 24.44 -14.07
N TRP A 64 -5.55 23.40 -13.24
CA TRP A 64 -4.84 22.17 -13.57
C TRP A 64 -5.81 21.14 -14.17
N HIS A 65 -5.39 20.49 -15.25
CA HIS A 65 -6.12 19.42 -15.93
C HIS A 65 -5.24 18.17 -15.96
N LEU A 66 -5.82 17.04 -15.61
CA LEU A 66 -5.17 15.74 -15.71
C LEU A 66 -5.46 15.13 -17.08
N GLU A 67 -4.42 14.70 -17.76
CA GLU A 67 -4.50 14.01 -19.05
C GLU A 67 -3.90 12.60 -18.88
N TYR A 68 -4.49 11.61 -19.54
CA TYR A 68 -3.96 10.26 -19.57
C TYR A 68 -2.68 10.22 -20.42
N SER A 69 -1.59 9.73 -19.84
CA SER A 69 -0.24 9.71 -20.43
C SER A 69 0.43 8.39 -20.02
N PRO A 70 0.22 7.30 -20.77
CA PRO A 70 0.74 5.98 -20.41
C PRO A 70 2.28 5.94 -20.37
N GLU A 71 2.93 6.80 -21.13
CA GLU A 71 4.40 6.94 -21.13
C GLU A 71 4.96 7.54 -19.84
N ALA A 72 4.12 8.21 -19.03
CA ALA A 72 4.51 8.74 -17.73
C ALA A 72 4.53 7.67 -16.64
N GLU A 73 3.91 6.50 -16.88
CA GLU A 73 3.81 5.43 -15.89
C GLU A 73 5.20 4.86 -15.58
N THR A 74 5.51 4.77 -14.28
CA THR A 74 6.70 4.08 -13.79
C THR A 74 6.32 2.96 -12.84
N ASP A 75 7.28 2.03 -12.61
CA ASP A 75 7.11 0.91 -11.67
C ASP A 75 8.25 0.91 -10.63
N THR A 76 8.81 2.08 -10.39
CA THR A 76 9.95 2.29 -9.49
C THR A 76 9.47 2.66 -8.10
N GLU A 77 10.12 2.09 -7.09
CA GLU A 77 9.98 2.50 -5.70
C GLU A 77 11.00 3.58 -5.37
N LEU A 78 10.68 4.47 -4.44
CA LEU A 78 11.59 5.52 -3.99
C LEU A 78 12.36 5.08 -2.75
N THR A 79 13.67 5.27 -2.76
CA THR A 79 14.49 5.14 -1.56
C THR A 79 14.52 6.47 -0.81
N VAL A 80 14.00 6.46 0.42
CA VAL A 80 13.98 7.64 1.32
C VAL A 80 15.06 7.49 2.37
N PHE A 81 15.65 8.59 2.77
CA PHE A 81 16.52 8.60 3.94
C PHE A 81 15.68 8.43 5.21
N GLY A 82 16.14 7.61 6.13
CA GLY A 82 15.60 7.52 7.49
C GLY A 82 16.66 7.95 8.50
N GLY A 83 16.27 8.03 9.75
CA GLY A 83 17.19 8.40 10.83
C GLY A 83 18.24 7.34 11.13
N MET A 84 17.93 6.07 10.91
CA MET A 84 18.84 4.94 11.17
C MET A 84 19.36 4.31 9.89
N LYS A 85 18.54 4.22 8.86
CA LYS A 85 18.87 3.59 7.56
C LYS A 85 18.00 4.15 6.45
N THR A 86 18.47 4.02 5.21
CA THR A 86 17.62 4.26 4.04
C THR A 86 16.50 3.23 3.97
N LYS A 87 15.33 3.64 3.51
CA LYS A 87 14.18 2.76 3.32
C LYS A 87 13.62 2.91 1.91
N ARG A 88 13.42 1.79 1.26
CA ARG A 88 12.69 1.70 0.00
C ARG A 88 11.20 1.60 0.31
N ILE A 89 10.42 2.50 -0.22
CA ILE A 89 8.99 2.66 0.08
C ILE A 89 8.17 2.49 -1.19
N ASP A 90 7.05 1.80 -1.05
CA ASP A 90 6.24 1.36 -2.18
C ASP A 90 5.53 2.53 -2.89
N VAL A 91 4.98 3.50 -2.14
CA VAL A 91 4.38 4.72 -2.69
C VAL A 91 4.81 5.92 -1.84
N VAL A 92 5.33 6.96 -2.50
CA VAL A 92 5.81 8.17 -1.82
C VAL A 92 5.31 9.40 -2.55
N VAL A 93 4.93 10.42 -1.79
CA VAL A 93 4.70 11.78 -2.32
C VAL A 93 5.82 12.68 -1.84
N VAL A 94 6.47 13.35 -2.79
CA VAL A 94 7.56 14.28 -2.53
C VAL A 94 7.13 15.67 -3.00
N LYS A 95 7.10 16.64 -2.10
CA LYS A 95 6.86 18.05 -2.45
C LYS A 95 8.18 18.76 -2.72
N PRO A 96 8.28 19.55 -3.81
CA PRO A 96 9.43 20.41 -4.02
C PRO A 96 9.72 21.27 -2.78
N SER A 97 10.97 21.42 -2.40
CA SER A 97 11.44 22.24 -1.26
C SER A 97 11.03 21.75 0.14
N ILE A 98 10.16 20.74 0.26
CA ILE A 98 9.75 20.14 1.55
C ILE A 98 10.35 18.74 1.71
N GLY A 99 10.41 17.99 0.63
CA GLY A 99 10.79 16.58 0.64
C GLY A 99 9.59 15.63 0.76
N PRO A 100 9.79 14.40 1.25
CA PRO A 100 8.72 13.44 1.44
C PRO A 100 7.67 13.94 2.44
N VAL A 101 6.40 13.95 2.02
CA VAL A 101 5.27 14.39 2.85
C VAL A 101 4.27 13.26 3.14
N LEU A 102 4.25 12.23 2.30
CA LEU A 102 3.44 11.04 2.50
C LEU A 102 4.22 9.82 2.02
N ALA A 103 4.16 8.74 2.77
CA ALA A 103 4.76 7.46 2.43
C ALA A 103 3.79 6.33 2.75
N VAL A 104 3.60 5.39 1.84
CA VAL A 104 2.75 4.21 2.05
C VAL A 104 3.56 2.96 1.79
N SER A 105 3.66 2.12 2.81
CA SER A 105 4.19 0.77 2.66
C SER A 105 3.03 -0.21 2.46
N VAL A 106 3.13 -1.05 1.43
CA VAL A 106 2.08 -1.99 1.05
C VAL A 106 2.60 -3.41 1.20
N LYS A 107 1.93 -4.20 2.00
CA LYS A 107 2.30 -5.61 2.23
C LYS A 107 1.14 -6.53 1.89
N GLY A 108 1.47 -7.68 1.32
CA GLY A 108 0.50 -8.73 1.02
C GLY A 108 0.90 -10.05 1.66
N THR A 109 -0.06 -10.74 2.26
CA THR A 109 0.15 -12.09 2.81
C THR A 109 -0.92 -13.04 2.25
N CYS A 110 -0.46 -14.12 1.58
CA CYS A 110 -1.34 -15.10 0.94
C CYS A 110 -1.43 -16.42 1.69
N GLY A 111 -0.73 -16.61 2.78
CA GLY A 111 -0.64 -17.88 3.51
C GLY A 111 -0.75 -17.73 5.01
N ALA A 112 -0.37 -18.80 5.71
CA ALA A 112 -0.44 -18.86 7.15
C ALA A 112 0.35 -17.74 7.86
N TYR A 113 -0.14 -17.33 8.97
CA TYR A 113 0.15 -16.12 9.73
C TYR A 113 1.45 -16.09 10.51
N ARG A 114 2.43 -16.88 10.18
CA ARG A 114 3.70 -16.94 10.95
C ARG A 114 4.42 -15.59 11.07
N ASN A 115 4.05 -14.60 10.27
CA ASN A 115 4.79 -13.35 10.13
C ASN A 115 4.02 -12.08 10.53
N LEU A 116 2.85 -12.20 11.18
CA LEU A 116 2.07 -11.00 11.56
C LEU A 116 2.80 -10.09 12.50
N THR A 117 3.36 -10.65 13.59
CA THR A 117 4.13 -9.89 14.56
C THR A 117 5.31 -9.19 13.89
N ASN A 118 6.04 -9.90 13.03
CA ASN A 118 7.13 -9.30 12.26
C ASN A 118 6.66 -8.16 11.36
N ARG A 119 5.45 -8.26 10.79
CA ARG A 119 4.88 -7.18 9.94
C ARG A 119 4.50 -5.95 10.77
N MET A 120 4.03 -6.17 11.99
CA MET A 120 3.75 -5.06 12.92
C MET A 120 5.05 -4.38 13.36
N GLU A 121 6.05 -5.15 13.74
CA GLU A 121 7.38 -4.64 14.11
C GLU A 121 8.02 -3.89 12.93
N GLU A 122 7.91 -4.41 11.70
CA GLU A 122 8.35 -3.72 10.48
C GLU A 122 7.61 -2.39 10.32
N ALA A 123 6.29 -2.35 10.48
CA ALA A 123 5.51 -1.12 10.32
C ALA A 123 5.91 -0.04 11.32
N VAL A 124 6.08 -0.42 12.60
CA VAL A 124 6.52 0.51 13.65
C VAL A 124 7.96 0.97 13.40
N GLY A 125 8.87 0.04 13.11
CA GLY A 125 10.26 0.34 12.87
C GLY A 125 10.47 1.24 11.65
N ASP A 126 9.76 0.99 10.56
CA ASP A 126 9.83 1.79 9.34
C ASP A 126 9.24 3.19 9.56
N SER A 127 8.08 3.27 10.20
CA SER A 127 7.45 4.54 10.56
C SER A 127 8.38 5.39 11.43
N THR A 128 8.92 4.81 12.49
CA THR A 128 9.86 5.49 13.39
C THR A 128 11.10 5.95 12.65
N ASN A 129 11.72 5.07 11.84
CA ASN A 129 12.92 5.39 11.08
C ASN A 129 12.71 6.58 10.14
N VAL A 130 11.57 6.64 9.45
CA VAL A 130 11.26 7.73 8.51
C VAL A 130 10.93 9.02 9.25
N HIS A 131 10.17 8.96 10.37
CA HIS A 131 9.80 10.12 11.17
C HIS A 131 10.97 10.81 11.85
N ILE A 132 12.07 10.11 12.14
CA ILE A 132 13.30 10.74 12.65
C ILE A 132 13.81 11.81 11.66
N MET A 133 13.75 11.55 10.35
CA MET A 133 14.20 12.50 9.32
C MET A 133 13.09 13.46 8.89
N TYR A 134 11.85 12.99 8.84
CA TYR A 134 10.69 13.75 8.33
C TYR A 134 9.56 13.72 9.35
N PRO A 135 9.64 14.50 10.45
CA PRO A 135 8.65 14.46 11.52
C PRO A 135 7.22 14.80 11.09
N GLY A 136 7.08 15.60 10.04
CA GLY A 136 5.77 16.00 9.48
C GLY A 136 5.22 15.06 8.41
N LEU A 137 5.93 13.96 8.09
CA LEU A 137 5.49 13.01 7.07
C LEU A 137 4.31 12.19 7.58
N VAL A 138 3.31 11.97 6.72
CA VAL A 138 2.25 11.01 6.98
C VAL A 138 2.71 9.63 6.53
N TYR A 139 2.79 8.67 7.44
CA TYR A 139 3.14 7.28 7.11
C TYR A 139 1.91 6.39 7.15
N GLY A 140 1.63 5.74 6.02
CA GLY A 140 0.58 4.74 5.87
C GLY A 140 1.15 3.33 5.78
N PHE A 141 0.53 2.38 6.48
CA PHE A 141 0.83 0.96 6.35
C PHE A 141 -0.42 0.23 5.88
N LEU A 142 -0.40 -0.26 4.64
CA LEU A 142 -1.48 -1.05 4.07
C LEU A 142 -1.08 -2.52 4.06
N HIS A 143 -1.79 -3.33 4.83
CA HIS A 143 -1.60 -4.78 4.81
C HIS A 143 -2.81 -5.46 4.20
N VAL A 144 -2.59 -6.18 3.10
CA VAL A 144 -3.63 -6.93 2.42
C VAL A 144 -3.46 -8.41 2.75
N LEU A 145 -4.51 -9.00 3.25
CA LEU A 145 -4.58 -10.39 3.65
C LEU A 145 -5.52 -11.13 2.73
N ARG A 146 -5.10 -12.28 2.22
CA ARG A 146 -5.99 -13.14 1.47
C ARG A 146 -6.88 -13.91 2.46
N ALA A 147 -8.19 -13.69 2.38
CA ALA A 147 -9.17 -14.47 3.11
C ALA A 147 -9.36 -15.81 2.37
N ASN A 148 -8.86 -16.89 2.95
CA ASN A 148 -9.13 -18.24 2.48
C ASN A 148 -10.43 -18.73 3.14
N HIS A 149 -11.19 -19.57 2.42
CA HIS A 149 -12.32 -20.27 3.04
C HIS A 149 -11.82 -21.40 3.93
N GLU A 150 -12.57 -21.70 4.99
CA GLU A 150 -12.27 -22.80 5.89
C GLU A 150 -12.33 -24.14 5.12
N GLU A 151 -11.19 -24.86 5.16
CA GLU A 151 -10.99 -26.15 4.49
C GLU A 151 -10.39 -27.14 5.48
N ASP A 152 -10.24 -28.39 5.08
CA ASP A 152 -9.54 -29.42 5.87
C ASP A 152 -8.12 -28.97 6.18
N GLY A 153 -7.75 -29.01 7.46
CA GLY A 153 -6.47 -28.53 7.95
C GLY A 153 -6.40 -27.01 8.24
N PHE A 154 -7.51 -26.29 8.09
CA PHE A 154 -7.57 -24.88 8.50
C PHE A 154 -7.48 -24.77 10.02
N ASP A 155 -6.45 -24.07 10.50
CA ASP A 155 -6.30 -23.76 11.92
C ASP A 155 -6.92 -22.38 12.23
N ARG A 156 -8.10 -22.40 12.84
CA ARG A 156 -8.84 -21.17 13.22
C ARG A 156 -8.04 -20.19 14.06
N SER A 157 -7.00 -20.65 14.76
CA SER A 157 -6.14 -19.79 15.58
C SER A 157 -4.96 -19.17 14.83
N ARG A 158 -4.59 -19.73 13.67
CA ARG A 158 -3.39 -19.38 12.91
C ARG A 158 -3.64 -18.94 11.49
N ASP A 159 -4.75 -19.37 10.89
CA ASP A 159 -5.03 -19.07 9.50
C ASP A 159 -5.94 -17.83 9.36
N ALA A 160 -5.60 -16.98 8.40
CA ALA A 160 -6.47 -15.90 8.01
C ALA A 160 -7.53 -16.42 7.06
N GLY A 161 -8.80 -16.27 7.42
CA GLY A 161 -9.82 -16.76 6.52
C GLY A 161 -11.23 -16.44 6.95
N VAL A 162 -12.14 -16.93 6.11
CA VAL A 162 -13.57 -16.89 6.34
C VAL A 162 -13.98 -18.27 6.85
N LEU A 163 -14.59 -18.31 8.04
CA LEU A 163 -15.11 -19.53 8.65
C LEU A 163 -16.35 -20.04 7.90
N ALA A 164 -16.74 -21.27 8.16
CA ALA A 164 -17.91 -21.90 7.52
C ALA A 164 -19.23 -21.14 7.76
N ASP A 165 -19.34 -20.42 8.88
CA ASP A 165 -20.47 -19.54 9.22
C ASP A 165 -20.39 -18.14 8.58
N GLY A 166 -19.36 -17.87 7.79
CA GLY A 166 -19.11 -16.57 7.16
C GLY A 166 -18.40 -15.55 8.04
N ALA A 167 -18.07 -15.87 9.29
CA ALA A 167 -17.31 -15.00 10.17
C ALA A 167 -15.82 -14.97 9.77
N LEU A 168 -15.11 -13.92 10.16
CA LEU A 168 -13.65 -13.87 10.04
C LEU A 168 -13.00 -14.68 11.16
N SER A 169 -11.88 -15.31 10.84
CA SER A 169 -11.11 -16.03 11.85
C SER A 169 -10.67 -15.09 12.99
N PRO A 170 -10.61 -15.58 14.26
CA PRO A 170 -10.25 -14.76 15.43
C PRO A 170 -8.90 -14.05 15.31
N LEU A 171 -8.00 -14.61 14.50
CA LEU A 171 -6.71 -14.02 14.24
C LEU A 171 -6.81 -12.69 13.50
N ILE A 172 -7.70 -12.56 12.52
CA ILE A 172 -7.92 -11.28 11.81
C ILE A 172 -8.44 -10.22 12.77
N GLY A 173 -9.35 -10.59 13.67
CA GLY A 173 -9.88 -9.68 14.70
C GLY A 173 -8.77 -9.14 15.60
N ARG A 174 -7.95 -10.02 16.16
CA ARG A 174 -6.81 -9.64 17.02
C ARG A 174 -5.80 -8.75 16.29
N TYR A 175 -5.53 -9.03 15.03
CA TYR A 175 -4.65 -8.21 14.23
C TYR A 175 -5.20 -6.81 13.95
N ALA A 176 -6.48 -6.72 13.61
CA ALA A 176 -7.14 -5.44 13.41
C ALA A 176 -7.17 -4.59 14.69
N GLU A 177 -7.36 -5.23 15.85
CA GLU A 177 -7.32 -4.57 17.16
C GLU A 177 -5.92 -4.03 17.46
N ALA A 178 -4.88 -4.84 17.30
CA ALA A 178 -3.51 -4.41 17.49
C ALA A 178 -3.12 -3.23 16.57
N LEU A 179 -3.56 -3.24 15.30
CA LEU A 179 -3.34 -2.11 14.40
C LEU A 179 -4.07 -0.83 14.87
N ARG A 180 -5.29 -0.95 15.42
CA ARG A 180 -6.00 0.21 15.97
C ARG A 180 -5.26 0.79 17.17
N GLU A 181 -4.79 -0.05 18.09
CA GLU A 181 -4.00 0.40 19.25
C GLU A 181 -2.73 1.13 18.81
N MET A 182 -2.02 0.61 17.79
CA MET A 182 -0.82 1.26 17.24
C MET A 182 -1.10 2.63 16.63
N THR A 183 -2.31 2.86 16.10
CA THR A 183 -2.70 4.14 15.49
C THR A 183 -3.33 5.10 16.49
N GLY A 184 -3.51 4.71 17.75
CA GLY A 184 -4.11 5.53 18.80
C GLY A 184 -5.61 5.80 18.62
N ARG A 185 -6.32 4.91 17.92
CA ARG A 185 -7.76 5.06 17.61
C ARG A 185 -8.56 3.88 18.14
#